data_364284dc47a0a40c4ec991ccb82e9eaa
#
_entry.id   364284dc47a0a40c4ec991ccb82e9eaa
#
_cell.length_a   1.000
_cell.length_b   1.000
_cell.length_c   1.000
_cell.angle_alpha   90.00
_cell.angle_beta   90.00
_cell.angle_gamma   90.00
#
_symmetry.space_group_name_H-M   'P 1'
#
loop_
_entity.id
_entity.type
_entity.pdbx_description
1 polymer ?
#
loop_
_entity_poly.entity_id
_entity_poly.type
_entity_poly.pdbx_seq_one_letter_code
_entity_poly.pdbx_strand_id
1 'polypeptide(L)'
;KIGIATCIGLIEETRVFVKVLKANDLKPYAVLCKVGSVDKTEIGIPDSLKVQKGSYEAICNPVLQAELLNQWKSDLNVIVGLCVGHDSLFIRHSDAPVTTLITKDRVTGHNPAAALYTSGFYYKRLLESGRNL
;
A
#
# COMPACT_ATOMS: atom_id res chain seq x y z
N LYS A 1 3.22 -20.22 3.26
CA LYS A 1 3.30 -18.95 4.00
C LYS A 1 2.91 -17.80 3.07
N ILE A 2 1.92 -17.01 3.46
CA ILE A 2 1.44 -15.87 2.67
C ILE A 2 1.85 -14.57 3.35
N GLY A 3 2.77 -13.84 2.74
CA GLY A 3 3.13 -12.48 3.15
C GLY A 3 2.06 -11.49 2.69
N ILE A 4 1.79 -10.46 3.50
CA ILE A 4 0.81 -9.44 3.16
C ILE A 4 1.43 -8.06 3.41
N ALA A 5 1.55 -7.27 2.37
CA ALA A 5 1.93 -5.86 2.47
C ALA A 5 0.68 -4.99 2.37
N THR A 6 0.40 -4.21 3.40
CA THR A 6 -0.81 -3.40 3.46
C THR A 6 -0.56 -1.96 3.88
N CYS A 7 -1.43 -1.07 3.40
CA CYS A 7 -1.51 0.31 3.87
C CYS A 7 -2.32 0.39 5.18
N ILE A 8 -1.96 1.33 6.04
CA ILE A 8 -2.71 1.61 7.27
C ILE A 8 -4.21 1.89 7.01
N GLY A 9 -4.55 2.46 5.85
CA GLY A 9 -5.94 2.74 5.47
C GLY A 9 -6.74 1.52 5.02
N LEU A 10 -6.16 0.30 5.03
CA LEU A 10 -6.78 -0.96 4.60
C LEU A 10 -6.59 -2.08 5.65
N ILE A 11 -6.49 -1.68 6.92
CA ILE A 11 -6.28 -2.61 8.04
C ILE A 11 -7.48 -3.56 8.18
N GLU A 12 -8.70 -3.07 8.05
CA GLU A 12 -9.90 -3.89 8.25
C GLU A 12 -10.05 -4.95 7.15
N GLU A 13 -9.81 -4.56 5.90
CA GLU A 13 -9.78 -5.47 4.77
C GLU A 13 -8.69 -6.53 4.95
N THR A 14 -7.52 -6.11 5.43
CA THR A 14 -6.42 -7.03 5.73
C THR A 14 -6.78 -7.99 6.86
N ARG A 15 -7.46 -7.54 7.91
CA ARG A 15 -7.92 -8.41 9.01
C ARG A 15 -8.89 -9.48 8.52
N VAL A 16 -9.81 -9.11 7.64
CA VAL A 16 -10.73 -10.08 7.03
C VAL A 16 -9.97 -11.08 6.17
N PHE A 17 -9.05 -10.60 5.32
CA PHE A 17 -8.24 -11.46 4.47
C PHE A 17 -7.39 -12.45 5.28
N VAL A 18 -6.75 -12.00 6.36
CA VAL A 18 -6.02 -12.87 7.29
C VAL A 18 -6.90 -13.97 7.88
N LYS A 19 -8.16 -13.64 8.25
CA LYS A 19 -9.12 -14.65 8.75
C LYS A 19 -9.45 -15.68 7.67
N VAL A 20 -9.68 -15.25 6.43
CA VAL A 20 -9.93 -16.14 5.29
C VAL A 20 -8.76 -17.09 5.08
N LEU A 21 -7.52 -16.58 5.06
CA LEU A 21 -6.34 -17.41 4.87
C LEU A 21 -6.19 -18.45 5.99
N LYS A 22 -6.36 -18.04 7.25
CA LYS A 22 -6.30 -18.94 8.41
C LYS A 22 -7.38 -20.04 8.39
N ALA A 23 -8.59 -19.69 7.94
CA ALA A 23 -9.69 -20.64 7.81
C ALA A 23 -9.44 -21.70 6.72
N ASN A 24 -8.47 -21.45 5.82
CA ASN A 24 -8.04 -22.38 4.78
C ASN A 24 -6.63 -22.96 5.06
N ASP A 25 -6.24 -23.06 6.33
CA ASP A 25 -4.98 -23.65 6.80
C ASP A 25 -3.71 -23.00 6.23
N LEU A 26 -3.82 -21.78 5.71
CA LEU A 26 -2.69 -20.98 5.27
C LEU A 26 -2.08 -20.18 6.44
N LYS A 27 -0.80 -19.87 6.32
CA LYS A 27 -0.05 -19.11 7.33
C LYS A 27 0.19 -17.69 6.85
N PRO A 28 -0.67 -16.71 7.20
CA PRO A 28 -0.47 -15.31 6.83
C PRO A 28 0.44 -14.57 7.81
N TYR A 29 1.23 -13.64 7.28
CA TYR A 29 1.95 -12.62 8.03
C TYR A 29 1.78 -11.27 7.37
N ALA A 30 1.13 -10.33 8.06
CA ALA A 30 0.82 -9.01 7.52
C ALA A 30 1.76 -7.95 8.11
N VAL A 31 2.31 -7.10 7.24
CA VAL A 31 3.17 -5.99 7.59
C VAL A 31 2.55 -4.67 7.12
N LEU A 32 2.36 -3.74 8.04
CA LEU A 32 1.82 -2.40 7.76
C LEU A 32 2.86 -1.49 7.11
N CYS A 33 2.40 -0.56 6.27
CA CYS A 33 3.28 0.41 5.60
C CYS A 33 4.06 1.33 6.55
N LYS A 34 3.60 1.50 7.80
CA LYS A 34 4.26 2.32 8.83
C LYS A 34 5.29 1.54 9.65
N VAL A 35 5.66 0.36 9.21
CA VAL A 35 6.69 -0.47 9.86
C VAL A 35 8.01 0.28 9.98
N GLY A 36 8.70 0.09 11.11
CA GLY A 36 9.88 0.85 11.50
C GLY A 36 9.54 2.11 12.29
N SER A 37 8.35 2.67 12.11
CA SER A 37 7.83 3.80 12.91
C SER A 37 8.81 4.97 13.03
N VAL A 38 9.42 5.38 11.90
CA VAL A 38 10.37 6.51 11.84
C VAL A 38 9.59 7.78 11.53
N ASP A 39 9.75 8.83 12.35
CA ASP A 39 9.11 10.13 12.10
C ASP A 39 9.68 10.76 10.82
N LYS A 40 8.83 11.44 10.08
CA LYS A 40 9.24 12.14 8.85
C LYS A 40 10.37 13.13 9.07
N THR A 41 10.42 13.79 10.23
CA THR A 41 11.48 14.75 10.55
C THR A 41 12.85 14.10 10.72
N GLU A 42 12.89 12.85 11.17
CA GLU A 42 14.16 12.10 11.32
C GLU A 42 14.85 11.81 10.00
N ILE A 43 14.10 11.81 8.89
CA ILE A 43 14.63 11.61 7.54
C ILE A 43 14.72 12.91 6.74
N GLY A 44 14.67 14.07 7.42
CA GLY A 44 14.86 15.39 6.80
C GLY A 44 13.61 16.00 6.15
N ILE A 45 12.41 15.42 6.34
CA ILE A 45 11.17 16.07 5.91
C ILE A 45 10.76 17.10 6.97
N PRO A 46 10.71 18.39 6.63
CA PRO A 46 10.36 19.42 7.60
C PRO A 46 8.92 19.26 8.12
N ASP A 47 8.71 19.63 9.38
CA ASP A 47 7.41 19.52 10.04
C ASP A 47 6.28 20.26 9.29
N SER A 48 6.62 21.35 8.59
CA SER A 48 5.69 22.11 7.76
C SER A 48 5.03 21.33 6.63
N LEU A 49 5.64 20.21 6.20
CA LEU A 49 5.14 19.31 5.15
C LEU A 49 4.38 18.10 5.71
N LYS A 50 4.27 17.95 7.03
CA LYS A 50 3.42 16.93 7.62
C LYS A 50 1.94 17.25 7.42
N VAL A 51 1.11 16.23 7.36
CA VAL A 51 -0.36 16.38 7.33
C VAL A 51 -0.85 17.08 8.59
N GLN A 52 -0.30 16.66 9.74
CA GLN A 52 -0.58 17.29 11.01
C GLN A 52 0.73 17.84 11.59
N LYS A 53 0.91 19.16 11.45
CA LYS A 53 2.09 19.89 11.96
C LYS A 53 2.22 19.74 13.47
N GLY A 54 3.44 19.64 13.97
CA GLY A 54 3.73 19.50 15.39
C GLY A 54 3.44 18.13 15.98
N SER A 55 3.01 17.16 15.16
CA SER A 55 2.74 15.80 15.61
C SER A 55 3.76 14.80 15.06
N TYR A 56 3.83 13.65 15.73
CA TYR A 56 4.55 12.49 15.19
C TYR A 56 3.82 11.93 13.96
N GLU A 57 4.56 11.76 12.86
CA GLU A 57 4.01 11.21 11.61
C GLU A 57 5.01 10.24 10.97
N ALA A 58 4.80 8.94 11.20
CA ALA A 58 5.65 7.90 10.65
C ALA A 58 5.63 7.90 9.12
N ILE A 59 6.80 7.73 8.51
CA ILE A 59 6.93 7.51 7.07
C ILE A 59 6.43 6.11 6.68
N CYS A 60 5.97 5.96 5.43
CA CYS A 60 5.74 4.64 4.86
C CYS A 60 7.07 4.01 4.42
N ASN A 61 7.26 2.74 4.71
CA ASN A 61 8.47 2.00 4.35
C ASN A 61 8.16 0.68 3.64
N PRO A 62 7.84 0.73 2.32
CA PRO A 62 7.53 -0.47 1.54
C PRO A 62 8.72 -1.40 1.37
N VAL A 63 9.94 -0.88 1.39
CA VAL A 63 11.16 -1.69 1.32
C VAL A 63 11.29 -2.54 2.57
N LEU A 64 11.11 -1.95 3.76
CA LEU A 64 11.15 -2.72 5.01
C LEU A 64 10.00 -3.73 5.11
N GLN A 65 8.83 -3.43 4.52
CA GLN A 65 7.76 -4.44 4.41
C GLN A 65 8.24 -5.67 3.62
N ALA A 66 8.91 -5.46 2.49
CA ALA A 66 9.45 -6.55 1.69
C ALA A 66 10.54 -7.33 2.45
N GLU A 67 11.50 -6.62 3.05
CA GLU A 67 12.60 -7.24 3.80
C GLU A 67 12.12 -8.13 4.95
N LEU A 68 11.10 -7.70 5.70
CA LEU A 68 10.52 -8.51 6.78
C LEU A 68 9.86 -9.78 6.25
N LEU A 69 9.18 -9.70 5.09
CA LEU A 69 8.57 -10.86 4.46
C LEU A 69 9.61 -11.80 3.85
N ASN A 70 10.73 -11.27 3.31
CA ASN A 70 11.87 -12.05 2.85
C ASN A 70 12.52 -12.80 4.01
N GLN A 71 12.77 -12.14 5.15
CA GLN A 71 13.29 -12.78 6.37
C GLN A 71 12.35 -13.87 6.89
N TRP A 72 11.04 -13.64 6.83
CA TRP A 72 10.04 -14.64 7.21
C TRP A 72 9.93 -15.79 6.20
N LYS A 73 10.53 -15.64 5.01
CA LYS A 73 10.52 -16.62 3.91
C LYS A 73 9.09 -16.96 3.49
N SER A 74 8.36 -15.94 3.08
CA SER A 74 7.04 -16.10 2.46
C SER A 74 7.16 -16.85 1.12
N ASP A 75 6.15 -17.66 0.80
CA ASP A 75 6.09 -18.40 -0.49
C ASP A 75 5.41 -17.54 -1.57
N LEU A 76 4.52 -16.64 -1.16
CA LEU A 76 3.81 -15.69 -2.01
C LEU A 76 3.53 -14.43 -1.19
N ASN A 77 3.70 -13.27 -1.80
CA ASN A 77 3.33 -11.99 -1.22
C ASN A 77 2.08 -11.41 -1.88
N VAL A 78 1.17 -10.86 -1.07
CA VAL A 78 -0.07 -10.25 -1.50
C VAL A 78 -0.10 -8.77 -1.09
N ILE A 79 -0.30 -7.88 -2.05
CA ILE A 79 -0.52 -6.46 -1.78
C ILE A 79 -2.00 -6.22 -1.48
N VAL A 80 -2.28 -5.67 -0.29
CA VAL A 80 -3.59 -5.16 0.10
C VAL A 80 -3.52 -3.64 0.15
N GLY A 81 -3.52 -3.04 -1.03
CA GLY A 81 -3.58 -1.60 -1.25
C GLY A 81 -2.38 -0.81 -0.73
N LEU A 82 -1.27 -0.82 -1.43
CA LEU A 82 -0.18 0.15 -1.21
C LEU A 82 -0.42 1.43 -2.02
N CYS A 83 0.19 2.54 -1.60
CA CYS A 83 0.18 3.77 -2.38
C CYS A 83 0.90 3.57 -3.71
N VAL A 84 0.48 4.30 -4.75
CA VAL A 84 1.12 4.27 -6.08
C VAL A 84 2.61 4.58 -5.95
N GLY A 85 3.46 3.72 -6.52
CA GLY A 85 4.90 3.75 -6.39
C GLY A 85 5.45 2.98 -5.17
N HIS A 86 4.72 2.90 -4.05
CA HIS A 86 5.10 2.05 -2.92
C HIS A 86 4.93 0.56 -3.26
N ASP A 87 3.91 0.22 -4.02
CA ASP A 87 3.72 -1.12 -4.59
C ASP A 87 4.90 -1.52 -5.48
N SER A 88 5.35 -0.63 -6.36
CA SER A 88 6.52 -0.87 -7.21
C SER A 88 7.81 -1.09 -6.41
N LEU A 89 8.02 -0.31 -5.34
CA LEU A 89 9.16 -0.50 -4.44
C LEU A 89 9.07 -1.84 -3.70
N PHE A 90 7.90 -2.18 -3.19
CA PHE A 90 7.66 -3.46 -2.51
C PHE A 90 7.94 -4.65 -3.46
N ILE A 91 7.39 -4.61 -4.67
CA ILE A 91 7.58 -5.66 -5.69
C ILE A 91 9.06 -5.83 -6.02
N ARG A 92 9.77 -4.71 -6.21
CA ARG A 92 11.20 -4.72 -6.56
C ARG A 92 12.09 -5.36 -5.50
N HIS A 93 11.71 -5.26 -4.22
CA HIS A 93 12.50 -5.76 -3.07
C HIS A 93 11.97 -7.08 -2.51
N SER A 94 10.92 -7.65 -3.08
CA SER A 94 10.34 -8.92 -2.66
C SER A 94 11.08 -10.09 -3.33
N ASP A 95 11.54 -11.07 -2.53
CA ASP A 95 12.11 -12.31 -3.04
C ASP A 95 11.02 -13.27 -3.55
N ALA A 96 9.88 -13.32 -2.86
CA ALA A 96 8.75 -14.14 -3.28
C ALA A 96 7.95 -13.48 -4.41
N PRO A 97 7.28 -14.26 -5.27
CA PRO A 97 6.32 -13.73 -6.22
C PRO A 97 5.29 -12.82 -5.55
N VAL A 98 4.87 -11.75 -6.23
CA VAL A 98 3.91 -10.78 -5.71
C VAL A 98 2.64 -10.76 -6.56
N THR A 99 1.49 -10.76 -5.90
CA THR A 99 0.19 -10.49 -6.52
C THR A 99 -0.53 -9.35 -5.78
N THR A 100 -1.52 -8.73 -6.43
CA THR A 100 -2.31 -7.64 -5.84
C THR A 100 -3.74 -8.09 -5.64
N LEU A 101 -4.22 -8.07 -4.41
CA LEU A 101 -5.62 -8.30 -4.08
C LEU A 101 -6.44 -7.01 -4.20
N ILE A 102 -5.90 -5.90 -3.68
CA ILE A 102 -6.55 -4.60 -3.73
C ILE A 102 -5.58 -3.56 -4.29
N THR A 103 -5.98 -2.91 -5.37
CA THR A 103 -5.31 -1.70 -5.88
C THR A 103 -5.85 -0.49 -5.13
N LYS A 104 -4.98 0.24 -4.41
CA LYS A 104 -5.42 1.36 -3.59
C LYS A 104 -5.79 2.57 -4.44
N ASP A 105 -7.03 3.01 -4.28
CA ASP A 105 -7.53 4.29 -4.79
C ASP A 105 -8.59 4.85 -3.84
N ARG A 106 -8.26 5.89 -3.11
CA ARG A 106 -9.18 6.48 -2.12
C ARG A 106 -10.34 7.22 -2.77
N VAL A 107 -10.19 7.70 -4.00
CA VAL A 107 -11.21 8.47 -4.70
C VAL A 107 -12.33 7.57 -5.21
N THR A 108 -11.96 6.39 -5.75
CA THR A 108 -12.92 5.48 -6.38
C THR A 108 -13.29 4.29 -5.47
N GLY A 109 -12.93 4.34 -4.17
CA GLY A 109 -13.19 3.23 -3.25
C GLY A 109 -12.41 1.96 -3.62
N HIS A 110 -11.15 2.12 -4.02
CA HIS A 110 -10.25 1.04 -4.43
C HIS A 110 -10.66 0.33 -5.73
N ASN A 111 -11.37 1.08 -6.59
CA ASN A 111 -11.70 0.66 -7.95
C ASN A 111 -11.17 1.68 -8.98
N PRO A 112 -9.85 1.75 -9.23
CA PRO A 112 -9.28 2.74 -10.16
C PRO A 112 -9.77 2.59 -11.59
N ALA A 113 -10.26 1.40 -11.99
CA ALA A 113 -10.88 1.19 -13.29
C ALA A 113 -12.11 2.08 -13.51
N ALA A 114 -12.80 2.48 -12.44
CA ALA A 114 -13.95 3.38 -12.52
C ALA A 114 -13.59 4.74 -13.15
N ALA A 115 -12.38 5.25 -12.91
CA ALA A 115 -11.91 6.48 -13.55
C ALA A 115 -11.77 6.33 -15.07
N LEU A 116 -11.31 5.17 -15.54
CA LEU A 116 -11.19 4.86 -16.99
C LEU A 116 -12.56 4.68 -17.62
N TYR A 117 -13.46 3.94 -16.97
CA TYR A 117 -14.83 3.72 -17.46
C TYR A 117 -15.63 5.02 -17.59
N THR A 118 -15.34 5.99 -16.73
CA THR A 118 -16.05 7.28 -16.71
C THR A 118 -15.26 8.40 -17.36
N SER A 119 -14.20 8.09 -18.12
CA SER A 119 -13.35 9.09 -18.78
C SER A 119 -14.10 9.95 -19.81
N GLY A 120 -15.21 9.46 -20.37
CA GLY A 120 -16.09 10.24 -21.24
C GLY A 120 -17.03 11.21 -20.49
N PHE A 121 -17.14 11.11 -19.16
CA PHE A 121 -18.09 11.87 -18.33
C PHE A 121 -17.41 12.53 -17.12
N TYR A 122 -17.47 11.88 -15.97
CA TYR A 122 -16.97 12.43 -14.70
C TYR A 122 -15.45 12.64 -14.69
N TYR A 123 -14.70 11.79 -15.40
CA TYR A 123 -13.24 11.83 -15.46
C TYR A 123 -12.70 12.29 -16.82
N LYS A 124 -13.49 13.00 -17.63
CA LYS A 124 -13.06 13.51 -18.95
C LYS A 124 -11.78 14.36 -18.90
N ARG A 125 -11.47 14.96 -17.74
CA ARG A 125 -10.22 15.68 -17.52
C ARG A 125 -8.96 14.83 -17.77
N LEU A 126 -9.05 13.50 -17.71
CA LEU A 126 -7.94 12.60 -18.00
C LEU A 126 -7.54 12.63 -19.48
N LEU A 127 -8.47 13.02 -20.37
CA LEU A 127 -8.27 13.12 -21.80
C LEU A 127 -8.00 14.56 -22.28
N GLU A 128 -8.05 15.54 -21.36
CA GLU A 128 -7.83 16.95 -21.68
C GLU A 128 -6.34 17.29 -21.52
N SER A 129 -5.66 17.62 -22.63
CA SER A 129 -4.28 18.12 -22.62
C SER A 129 -4.22 19.56 -22.08
N GLY A 130 -3.22 19.87 -21.26
CA GLY A 130 -2.87 21.26 -20.92
C GLY A 130 -3.36 21.78 -19.58
N ARG A 131 -3.80 20.94 -18.63
CA ARG A 131 -3.96 21.34 -17.24
C ARG A 131 -2.65 21.12 -16.50
N ASN A 132 -2.02 22.23 -16.11
CA ASN A 132 -0.98 22.19 -15.07
C ASN A 132 -1.58 21.60 -13.79
N LEU A 133 -1.01 20.49 -13.33
CA LEU A 133 -1.27 19.91 -12.02
C LEU A 133 -0.74 20.84 -10.93
#